data_2a0dab1b39a12906aec842de540fdafe
#
_entry.id   2a0dab1b39a12906aec842de540fdafe
#
_cell.length_a   1.000
_cell.length_b   1.000
_cell.length_c   1.000
_cell.angle_alpha   90.00
_cell.angle_beta   90.00
_cell.angle_gamma   90.00
#
_symmetry.space_group_name_H-M   'P 1'
#
loop_
_entity.id
_entity.type
_entity.pdbx_description
1 polymer ?
#
loop_
_entity_poly.entity_id
_entity_poly.type
_entity_poly.pdbx_seq_one_letter_code
_entity_poly.pdbx_strand_id
1 'polypeptide(L)'
;MSITAPTGVTKYNLGKDSVDLLYVGKSYSLNLAMDNIFHSVGSNYNDFTVTVTGVGSVTCGSYSQSGRGAGWSSHSNIVDFNKIAKEFVTCSTSGNTLSINVTKSLYDYYESKETKIVEGNGETTTYTNKLYSINTDSDGNKPYFLVTVKHKTLGFSAQYKFFIGEEVSKVSPSKTTITF
;
A
#
# COMPACT_ATOMS: atom_id res chain seq x y z
N MET A 1 15.99 -9.84 16.50
CA MET A 1 15.57 -10.11 15.10
C MET A 1 15.50 -8.80 14.34
N SER A 2 15.96 -8.77 13.13
CA SER A 2 15.94 -7.58 12.27
C SER A 2 15.44 -7.92 10.86
N ILE A 3 14.92 -6.91 10.16
CA ILE A 3 14.54 -6.97 8.76
C ILE A 3 15.47 -6.03 8.01
N THR A 4 16.20 -6.55 7.03
CA THR A 4 17.04 -5.72 6.17
C THR A 4 16.23 -5.25 4.98
N ALA A 5 16.10 -3.93 4.84
CA ALA A 5 15.39 -3.30 3.74
C ALA A 5 16.06 -3.60 2.38
N PRO A 6 15.30 -3.59 1.27
CA PRO A 6 15.88 -3.72 -0.06
C PRO A 6 16.80 -2.53 -0.36
N THR A 7 17.86 -2.78 -1.12
CA THR A 7 18.78 -1.72 -1.56
C THR A 7 18.20 -0.94 -2.75
N GLY A 8 18.53 0.35 -2.85
CA GLY A 8 18.16 1.19 -3.99
C GLY A 8 16.69 1.58 -4.06
N VAL A 9 15.96 1.44 -2.96
CA VAL A 9 14.55 1.84 -2.89
C VAL A 9 14.44 3.34 -2.61
N THR A 10 13.53 4.01 -3.31
CA THR A 10 13.22 5.44 -3.11
C THR A 10 12.62 5.64 -1.71
N LYS A 11 12.95 6.76 -1.07
CA LYS A 11 12.35 7.14 0.22
C LYS A 11 11.11 8.00 0.01
N TYR A 12 10.09 7.73 0.83
CA TYR A 12 8.87 8.51 0.91
C TYR A 12 8.81 9.26 2.24
N ASN A 13 8.59 10.58 2.17
CA ASN A 13 8.51 11.42 3.36
C ASN A 13 7.12 11.33 3.98
N LEU A 14 7.05 10.84 5.21
CA LEU A 14 5.82 10.74 6.00
C LEU A 14 5.50 12.04 6.76
N GLY A 15 6.43 12.96 6.87
CA GLY A 15 6.37 14.15 7.71
C GLY A 15 7.60 14.22 8.62
N LYS A 16 7.56 13.64 9.80
CA LYS A 16 8.73 13.57 10.72
C LYS A 16 9.74 12.50 10.31
N ASP A 17 9.28 11.40 9.71
CA ASP A 17 10.08 10.26 9.28
C ASP A 17 9.99 10.04 7.77
N SER A 18 10.90 9.24 7.25
CA SER A 18 10.83 8.69 5.90
C SER A 18 10.82 7.16 5.92
N VAL A 19 10.09 6.57 4.98
CA VAL A 19 10.00 5.13 4.80
C VAL A 19 10.34 4.75 3.36
N ASP A 20 10.53 3.47 3.11
CA ASP A 20 10.74 2.97 1.75
C ASP A 20 9.46 3.12 0.92
N LEU A 21 9.61 3.49 -0.36
CA LEU A 21 8.53 3.53 -1.33
C LEU A 21 8.57 2.26 -2.18
N LEU A 22 7.56 1.42 -2.04
CA LEU A 22 7.40 0.21 -2.82
C LEU A 22 6.40 0.44 -3.95
N TYR A 23 6.63 -0.12 -5.13
CA TYR A 23 5.83 0.18 -6.31
C TYR A 23 4.80 -0.91 -6.61
N VAL A 24 3.64 -0.49 -7.07
CA VAL A 24 2.54 -1.36 -7.52
C VAL A 24 3.03 -2.31 -8.62
N GLY A 25 2.60 -3.56 -8.54
CA GLY A 25 2.97 -4.61 -9.48
C GLY A 25 4.36 -5.22 -9.25
N LYS A 26 5.07 -4.81 -8.19
CA LYS A 26 6.40 -5.34 -7.86
C LYS A 26 6.39 -6.19 -6.60
N SER A 27 7.36 -7.11 -6.55
CA SER A 27 7.65 -7.98 -5.42
C SER A 27 9.00 -7.64 -4.83
N TYR A 28 9.10 -7.62 -3.52
CA TYR A 28 10.30 -7.29 -2.77
C TYR A 28 10.65 -8.42 -1.82
N SER A 29 11.94 -8.79 -1.79
CA SER A 29 12.48 -9.79 -0.87
C SER A 29 13.37 -9.13 0.15
N LEU A 30 13.06 -9.28 1.42
CA LEU A 30 13.78 -8.72 2.55
C LEU A 30 14.39 -9.84 3.37
N ASN A 31 15.62 -9.65 3.83
CA ASN A 31 16.29 -10.63 4.66
C ASN A 31 15.87 -10.49 6.13
N LEU A 32 15.52 -11.62 6.74
CA LEU A 32 15.26 -11.75 8.17
C LEU A 32 16.54 -12.27 8.84
N ALA A 33 17.07 -11.52 9.77
CA ALA A 33 18.24 -11.92 10.57
C ALA A 33 17.86 -12.09 12.04
N MET A 34 18.27 -13.22 12.61
CA MET A 34 18.20 -13.49 14.06
C MET A 34 19.55 -13.16 14.67
N ASP A 35 19.57 -12.58 15.86
CA ASP A 35 20.80 -12.29 16.57
C ASP A 35 21.52 -13.59 16.97
N ASN A 36 22.85 -13.57 16.92
CA ASN A 36 23.73 -14.74 17.09
C ASN A 36 23.56 -15.51 18.43
N ILE A 37 22.90 -14.93 19.41
CA ILE A 37 22.63 -15.55 20.71
C ILE A 37 21.78 -16.82 20.61
N PHE A 38 21.08 -17.01 19.48
CA PHE A 38 20.09 -18.08 19.29
C PHE A 38 20.51 -19.15 18.30
N HIS A 39 21.76 -19.17 17.86
CA HIS A 39 22.29 -20.23 16.97
C HIS A 39 22.14 -21.65 17.54
N SER A 40 21.93 -21.77 18.85
CA SER A 40 21.77 -23.08 19.52
C SER A 40 20.33 -23.60 19.48
N VAL A 41 19.36 -22.83 19.02
CA VAL A 41 17.94 -23.22 19.04
C VAL A 41 17.52 -23.94 17.77
N GLY A 42 18.45 -24.54 17.05
CA GLY A 42 18.18 -25.47 15.94
C GLY A 42 17.34 -24.89 14.81
N SER A 43 17.26 -25.59 13.73
CA SER A 43 16.70 -25.30 12.41
C SER A 43 15.27 -24.73 12.27
N ASN A 44 14.64 -24.18 13.30
CA ASN A 44 13.29 -23.63 13.24
C ASN A 44 13.26 -22.13 12.86
N TYR A 45 14.20 -21.69 12.02
CA TYR A 45 14.18 -20.33 11.43
C TYR A 45 12.92 -20.03 10.60
N ASN A 46 12.10 -21.04 10.33
CA ASN A 46 10.99 -20.93 9.39
C ASN A 46 9.62 -20.74 10.04
N ASP A 47 9.58 -20.57 11.36
CA ASP A 47 8.31 -20.53 12.07
C ASP A 47 7.91 -19.07 12.41
N PHE A 48 7.58 -18.30 11.38
CA PHE A 48 7.17 -16.93 11.50
C PHE A 48 5.69 -16.73 11.21
N THR A 49 5.10 -15.76 11.90
CA THR A 49 3.84 -15.13 11.50
C THR A 49 4.13 -13.76 10.89
N VAL A 50 3.37 -13.40 9.87
CA VAL A 50 3.45 -12.09 9.22
C VAL A 50 2.12 -11.39 9.34
N THR A 51 2.13 -10.15 9.75
CA THR A 51 0.93 -9.31 9.84
C THR A 51 1.18 -8.01 9.09
N VAL A 52 0.23 -7.62 8.27
CA VAL A 52 0.19 -6.32 7.61
C VAL A 52 -0.86 -5.45 8.31
N THR A 53 -0.46 -4.27 8.71
CA THR A 53 -1.34 -3.25 9.28
C THR A 53 -1.16 -1.93 8.55
N GLY A 54 -2.21 -1.13 8.49
CA GLY A 54 -2.14 0.28 8.10
C GLY A 54 -2.10 1.15 9.34
N VAL A 55 -1.27 2.17 9.34
CA VAL A 55 -1.20 3.18 10.40
C VAL A 55 -1.67 4.51 9.82
N GLY A 56 -2.51 5.23 10.55
CA GLY A 56 -3.11 6.49 10.12
C GLY A 56 -4.51 6.34 9.54
N SER A 57 -4.95 7.33 8.80
CA SER A 57 -6.30 7.36 8.24
C SER A 57 -6.32 7.79 6.77
N VAL A 58 -7.39 7.41 6.09
CA VAL A 58 -7.66 7.77 4.70
C VAL A 58 -9.08 8.30 4.60
N THR A 59 -9.37 9.07 3.57
CA THR A 59 -10.73 9.50 3.26
C THR A 59 -11.29 8.61 2.16
N CYS A 60 -12.36 7.91 2.48
CA CYS A 60 -13.13 7.10 1.56
C CYS A 60 -14.54 7.65 1.43
N GLY A 61 -15.24 7.29 0.37
CA GLY A 61 -16.65 7.63 0.23
C GLY A 61 -17.26 7.13 -1.06
N SER A 62 -18.54 7.41 -1.21
CA SER A 62 -19.30 7.07 -2.41
C SER A 62 -19.14 8.16 -3.46
N TYR A 63 -18.99 7.77 -4.70
CA TYR A 63 -18.86 8.64 -5.85
C TYR A 63 -19.71 8.13 -6.99
N SER A 64 -20.51 9.00 -7.57
CA SER A 64 -21.33 8.68 -8.75
C SER A 64 -21.03 9.65 -9.88
N GLN A 65 -20.81 9.12 -11.08
CA GLN A 65 -20.58 9.88 -12.31
C GLN A 65 -21.62 9.50 -13.37
N SER A 66 -22.31 10.52 -13.91
CA SER A 66 -23.22 10.37 -15.03
C SER A 66 -22.56 10.73 -16.36
N GLY A 67 -22.82 9.97 -17.43
CA GLY A 67 -22.24 10.16 -18.75
C GLY A 67 -22.69 11.42 -19.50
N ARG A 68 -23.75 12.09 -19.07
CA ARG A 68 -24.24 13.35 -19.64
C ARG A 68 -24.51 14.37 -18.54
N GLY A 69 -23.60 15.30 -18.38
CA GLY A 69 -23.77 16.43 -17.47
C GLY A 69 -23.36 16.15 -16.03
N ALA A 70 -23.01 17.21 -15.32
CA ALA A 70 -22.37 17.20 -14.05
C ALA A 70 -23.34 16.89 -12.90
N GLY A 71 -23.71 15.64 -12.73
CA GLY A 71 -24.34 15.14 -11.51
C GLY A 71 -23.30 14.47 -10.63
N TRP A 72 -22.64 15.24 -9.74
CA TRP A 72 -21.73 14.71 -8.74
C TRP A 72 -22.50 14.53 -7.43
N SER A 73 -22.56 13.31 -6.92
CA SER A 73 -22.88 13.11 -5.51
C SER A 73 -21.67 12.45 -4.86
N SER A 74 -21.16 13.05 -3.82
CA SER A 74 -20.09 12.48 -3.03
C SER A 74 -20.39 12.61 -1.56
N HIS A 75 -20.26 11.50 -0.85
CA HIS A 75 -20.24 11.45 0.62
C HIS A 75 -18.88 10.91 1.01
N SER A 76 -18.20 11.60 1.91
CA SER A 76 -16.88 11.16 2.38
C SER A 76 -16.88 10.93 3.88
N ASN A 77 -16.08 9.97 4.30
CA ASN A 77 -15.84 9.64 5.70
C ASN A 77 -14.36 9.30 5.91
N ILE A 78 -13.87 9.56 7.11
CA ILE A 78 -12.52 9.18 7.52
C ILE A 78 -12.56 7.72 7.95
N VAL A 79 -11.66 6.92 7.37
CA VAL A 79 -11.53 5.49 7.63
C VAL A 79 -10.14 5.21 8.18
N ASP A 80 -10.07 4.39 9.23
CA ASP A 80 -8.82 3.84 9.75
C ASP A 80 -8.13 3.03 8.63
N PHE A 81 -6.90 3.41 8.28
CA PHE A 81 -6.15 2.76 7.21
C PHE A 81 -5.94 1.26 7.44
N ASN A 82 -5.90 0.82 8.70
CA ASN A 82 -5.78 -0.60 9.02
C ASN A 82 -6.92 -1.46 8.47
N LYS A 83 -8.12 -0.89 8.31
CA LYS A 83 -9.27 -1.64 7.78
C LYS A 83 -9.09 -2.09 6.34
N ILE A 84 -8.33 -1.33 5.55
CA ILE A 84 -8.17 -1.56 4.11
C ILE A 84 -6.74 -1.94 3.69
N ALA A 85 -5.76 -1.86 4.58
CA ALA A 85 -4.35 -2.06 4.25
C ALA A 85 -4.06 -3.40 3.55
N LYS A 86 -4.75 -4.47 3.92
CA LYS A 86 -4.57 -5.80 3.33
C LYS A 86 -5.03 -5.93 1.88
N GLU A 87 -5.79 -4.98 1.38
CA GLU A 87 -6.25 -4.96 -0.02
C GLU A 87 -5.11 -4.62 -1.00
N PHE A 88 -4.04 -4.00 -0.53
CA PHE A 88 -2.99 -3.44 -1.36
C PHE A 88 -1.72 -4.28 -1.41
N VAL A 89 -1.47 -5.07 -0.38
CA VAL A 89 -0.24 -5.82 -0.24
C VAL A 89 -0.48 -7.22 0.32
N THR A 90 0.29 -8.18 -0.16
CA THR A 90 0.39 -9.51 0.41
C THR A 90 1.79 -9.76 0.91
N CYS A 91 1.91 -10.39 2.07
CA CYS A 91 3.20 -10.70 2.69
C CYS A 91 3.26 -12.17 3.08
N SER A 92 4.43 -12.76 2.91
CA SER A 92 4.71 -14.13 3.32
C SER A 92 6.16 -14.27 3.75
N THR A 93 6.46 -15.34 4.49
CA THR A 93 7.83 -15.70 4.85
C THR A 93 8.16 -17.08 4.32
N SER A 94 9.40 -17.24 3.87
CA SER A 94 9.98 -18.53 3.50
C SER A 94 11.45 -18.54 3.93
N GLY A 95 11.80 -19.44 4.83
CA GLY A 95 13.11 -19.43 5.45
C GLY A 95 13.38 -18.07 6.15
N ASN A 96 14.51 -17.48 5.84
CA ASN A 96 14.92 -16.16 6.32
C ASN A 96 14.51 -15.00 5.39
N THR A 97 13.54 -15.22 4.52
CA THR A 97 13.09 -14.22 3.56
C THR A 97 11.66 -13.80 3.86
N LEU A 98 11.44 -12.49 3.99
CA LEU A 98 10.13 -11.86 3.95
C LEU A 98 9.86 -11.40 2.51
N SER A 99 8.76 -11.85 1.94
CA SER A 99 8.30 -11.40 0.63
C SER A 99 7.14 -10.43 0.78
N ILE A 100 7.21 -9.28 0.12
CA ILE A 100 6.15 -8.26 0.07
C ILE A 100 5.77 -8.07 -1.39
N ASN A 101 4.51 -8.29 -1.73
CA ASN A 101 3.97 -8.06 -3.06
C ASN A 101 2.98 -6.90 -3.01
N VAL A 102 3.23 -5.86 -3.78
CA VAL A 102 2.31 -4.72 -3.91
C VAL A 102 1.37 -5.01 -5.06
N THR A 103 0.12 -5.30 -4.75
CA THR A 103 -0.84 -5.86 -5.70
C THR A 103 -1.78 -4.83 -6.31
N LYS A 104 -1.96 -3.68 -5.65
CA LYS A 104 -3.00 -2.71 -6.01
C LYS A 104 -2.57 -1.29 -5.67
N SER A 105 -2.94 -0.32 -6.50
CA SER A 105 -2.83 1.10 -6.21
C SER A 105 -3.82 1.52 -5.12
N LEU A 106 -3.44 2.48 -4.27
CA LEU A 106 -4.35 3.06 -3.28
C LEU A 106 -5.60 3.64 -3.93
N TYR A 107 -5.45 4.31 -5.06
CA TYR A 107 -6.54 4.99 -5.76
C TYR A 107 -7.46 4.05 -6.54
N ASP A 108 -7.06 2.79 -6.71
CA ASP A 108 -7.89 1.73 -7.29
C ASP A 108 -8.76 1.00 -6.25
N TYR A 109 -8.68 1.43 -4.97
CA TYR A 109 -9.51 0.86 -3.93
C TYR A 109 -10.96 1.30 -4.09
N TYR A 110 -11.87 0.36 -4.08
CA TYR A 110 -13.30 0.55 -3.89
C TYR A 110 -13.93 -0.77 -3.41
N GLU A 111 -14.97 -0.71 -2.58
CA GLU A 111 -15.69 -1.90 -2.12
C GLU A 111 -16.63 -2.41 -3.21
N SER A 112 -17.34 -1.51 -3.89
CA SER A 112 -18.18 -1.89 -5.00
C SER A 112 -18.19 -0.83 -6.10
N LYS A 113 -18.38 -1.32 -7.34
CA LYS A 113 -18.58 -0.51 -8.53
C LYS A 113 -19.85 -1.01 -9.21
N GLU A 114 -20.81 -0.13 -9.38
CA GLU A 114 -22.03 -0.39 -10.13
C GLU A 114 -22.11 0.53 -11.33
N THR A 115 -22.40 -0.03 -12.49
CA THR A 115 -22.62 0.72 -13.73
C THR A 115 -24.03 0.44 -14.24
N LYS A 116 -24.82 1.50 -14.44
CA LYS A 116 -26.19 1.42 -14.95
C LYS A 116 -26.33 2.27 -16.20
N ILE A 117 -27.04 1.76 -17.20
CA ILE A 117 -27.49 2.55 -18.34
C ILE A 117 -28.81 3.20 -17.96
N VAL A 118 -28.84 4.53 -17.94
CA VAL A 118 -30.04 5.33 -17.68
C VAL A 118 -30.54 5.90 -18.98
N GLU A 119 -31.78 5.56 -19.35
CA GLU A 119 -32.40 6.03 -20.58
C GLU A 119 -32.37 7.57 -20.66
N GLY A 120 -31.81 8.10 -21.75
CA GLY A 120 -31.65 9.54 -21.95
C GLY A 120 -30.40 10.17 -21.30
N ASN A 121 -29.76 9.54 -20.32
CA ASN A 121 -28.60 10.08 -19.58
C ASN A 121 -27.28 9.33 -19.84
N GLY A 122 -27.31 8.24 -20.58
CA GLY A 122 -26.13 7.41 -20.85
C GLY A 122 -25.75 6.53 -19.66
N GLU A 123 -24.46 6.29 -19.48
CA GLU A 123 -23.94 5.39 -18.47
C GLU A 123 -23.66 6.14 -17.16
N THR A 124 -24.14 5.63 -16.05
CA THR A 124 -23.85 6.12 -14.70
C THR A 124 -22.99 5.08 -13.96
N THR A 125 -21.86 5.48 -13.46
CA THR A 125 -20.99 4.62 -12.65
C THR A 125 -20.93 5.12 -11.22
N THR A 126 -21.23 4.25 -10.28
CA THR A 126 -21.18 4.52 -8.84
C THR A 126 -20.12 3.66 -8.19
N TYR A 127 -19.24 4.29 -7.41
CA TYR A 127 -18.26 3.61 -6.57
C TYR A 127 -18.67 3.78 -5.10
N THR A 128 -18.66 2.69 -4.36
CA THR A 128 -18.89 2.70 -2.92
C THR A 128 -17.58 2.54 -2.18
N ASN A 129 -17.36 3.36 -1.17
CA ASN A 129 -16.13 3.41 -0.36
C ASN A 129 -14.85 3.46 -1.21
N LYS A 130 -14.88 4.29 -2.26
CA LYS A 130 -13.67 4.59 -3.03
C LYS A 130 -12.71 5.43 -2.19
N LEU A 131 -11.42 5.12 -2.24
CA LEU A 131 -10.41 5.95 -1.61
C LEU A 131 -10.21 7.24 -2.41
N TYR A 132 -10.33 8.40 -1.75
CA TYR A 132 -10.14 9.71 -2.34
C TYR A 132 -8.81 10.35 -1.98
N SER A 133 -8.39 10.23 -0.73
CA SER A 133 -7.15 10.83 -0.26
C SER A 133 -6.56 10.09 0.94
N ILE A 134 -5.26 10.23 1.10
CA ILE A 134 -4.55 9.92 2.33
C ILE A 134 -4.58 11.15 3.24
N ASN A 135 -4.77 10.94 4.54
CA ASN A 135 -4.89 12.06 5.48
C ASN A 135 -3.56 12.27 6.21
N THR A 136 -3.25 13.52 6.46
CA THR A 136 -2.15 13.90 7.35
C THR A 136 -2.74 14.16 8.74
N ASP A 137 -2.13 13.59 9.77
CA ASP A 137 -2.57 13.78 11.15
C ASP A 137 -2.21 15.18 11.69
N SER A 138 -2.63 15.50 12.92
CA SER A 138 -2.34 16.78 13.57
C SER A 138 -0.84 17.05 13.77
N ASP A 139 -0.03 15.99 13.79
CA ASP A 139 1.42 16.06 13.94
C ASP A 139 2.16 16.15 12.59
N GLY A 140 1.43 16.15 11.49
CA GLY A 140 1.95 16.23 10.13
C GLY A 140 2.42 14.90 9.55
N ASN A 141 2.04 13.75 10.15
CA ASN A 141 2.43 12.44 9.66
C ASN A 141 1.38 11.90 8.69
N LYS A 142 1.85 11.30 7.61
CA LYS A 142 1.03 10.58 6.62
C LYS A 142 0.88 9.11 7.02
N PRO A 143 -0.18 8.42 6.52
CA PRO A 143 -0.34 6.99 6.70
C PRO A 143 0.81 6.19 6.09
N TYR A 144 1.03 4.99 6.64
CA TYR A 144 2.02 4.05 6.12
C TYR A 144 1.59 2.61 6.38
N PHE A 145 2.24 1.67 5.69
CA PHE A 145 2.11 0.24 5.94
C PHE A 145 3.15 -0.22 6.94
N LEU A 146 2.72 -1.07 7.85
CA LEU A 146 3.58 -1.71 8.84
C LEU A 146 3.46 -3.22 8.68
N VAL A 147 4.56 -3.87 8.31
CA VAL A 147 4.69 -5.32 8.35
C VAL A 147 5.37 -5.71 9.64
N THR A 148 4.74 -6.60 10.39
CA THR A 148 5.31 -7.19 11.60
C THR A 148 5.55 -8.67 11.36
N VAL A 149 6.80 -9.09 11.52
CA VAL A 149 7.21 -10.49 11.50
C VAL A 149 7.51 -10.93 12.92
N LYS A 150 6.88 -12.00 13.37
CA LYS A 150 7.04 -12.55 14.72
C LYS A 150 7.40 -14.01 14.66
N HIS A 151 8.44 -14.43 15.39
CA HIS A 151 8.74 -15.84 15.55
C HIS A 151 7.72 -16.47 16.50
N LYS A 152 7.06 -17.54 16.06
CA LYS A 152 5.92 -18.14 16.78
C LYS A 152 6.30 -18.67 18.16
N THR A 153 7.45 -19.34 18.27
CA THR A 153 7.88 -20.00 19.49
C THR A 153 8.66 -19.06 20.40
N LEU A 154 9.60 -18.28 19.87
CA LEU A 154 10.51 -17.44 20.65
C LEU A 154 9.95 -16.05 20.96
N GLY A 155 8.88 -15.65 20.30
CA GLY A 155 8.21 -14.38 20.52
C GLY A 155 8.94 -13.13 20.04
N PHE A 156 10.16 -13.26 19.47
CA PHE A 156 10.87 -12.14 18.87
C PHE A 156 10.14 -11.60 17.68
N SER A 157 10.18 -10.28 17.50
CA SER A 157 9.54 -9.61 16.39
C SER A 157 10.44 -8.56 15.77
N ALA A 158 10.21 -8.27 14.49
CA ALA A 158 10.78 -7.13 13.79
C ALA A 158 9.70 -6.48 12.94
N GLN A 159 9.87 -5.21 12.66
CA GLN A 159 8.91 -4.41 11.91
C GLN A 159 9.59 -3.75 10.72
N TYR A 160 8.83 -3.60 9.64
CA TYR A 160 9.25 -2.88 8.46
C TYR A 160 8.14 -1.92 8.04
N LYS A 161 8.50 -0.64 7.89
CA LYS A 161 7.59 0.43 7.48
C LYS A 161 7.85 0.79 6.03
N PHE A 162 6.78 0.95 5.26
CA PHE A 162 6.86 1.40 3.87
C PHE A 162 5.59 2.11 3.45
N PHE A 163 5.65 2.77 2.31
CA PHE A 163 4.49 3.29 1.60
C PHE A 163 4.46 2.70 0.19
N ILE A 164 3.33 2.82 -0.50
CA ILE A 164 3.21 2.32 -1.87
C ILE A 164 2.95 3.47 -2.84
N GLY A 165 3.50 3.33 -4.03
CA GLY A 165 3.36 4.30 -5.10
C GLY A 165 3.28 3.64 -6.46
N GLU A 166 2.98 4.43 -7.47
CA GLU A 166 3.03 4.00 -8.86
C GLU A 166 4.36 4.40 -9.48
N GLU A 167 4.95 3.48 -10.24
CA GLU A 167 6.11 3.83 -11.04
C GLU A 167 5.65 4.77 -12.17
N VAL A 168 6.16 5.99 -12.18
CA VAL A 168 5.91 6.92 -13.28
C VAL A 168 6.61 6.31 -14.50
N SER A 169 5.83 5.79 -15.46
CA SER A 169 6.35 5.40 -16.75
C SER A 169 7.06 6.61 -17.34
N LYS A 170 8.32 6.44 -17.75
CA LYS A 170 9.08 7.49 -18.42
C LYS A 170 8.26 7.96 -19.61
N VAL A 171 7.76 9.20 -19.55
CA VAL A 171 7.18 9.86 -20.71
C VAL A 171 8.34 10.01 -21.69
N SER A 172 8.35 9.21 -22.76
CA SER A 172 9.29 9.43 -23.84
C SER A 172 8.94 10.79 -24.44
N PRO A 173 9.86 11.76 -24.46
CA PRO A 173 9.59 13.02 -25.10
C PRO A 173 9.27 12.71 -26.56
N SER A 174 8.07 13.08 -27.01
CA SER A 174 7.75 13.05 -28.44
C SER A 174 8.78 13.93 -29.14
N LYS A 175 9.50 13.37 -30.14
CA LYS A 175 10.44 14.16 -30.95
C LYS A 175 9.65 15.29 -31.61
N THR A 176 9.71 16.46 -31.03
CA THR A 176 9.31 17.68 -31.74
C THR A 176 10.48 18.03 -32.65
N THR A 177 10.40 17.60 -33.90
CA THR A 177 11.33 18.05 -34.93
C THR A 177 10.94 19.48 -35.27
N ILE A 178 11.67 20.46 -34.73
CA ILE A 178 11.56 21.84 -35.19
C ILE A 178 12.45 21.94 -36.42
N THR A 179 11.81 22.01 -37.60
CA THR A 179 12.51 22.33 -38.85
C THR A 179 12.54 23.87 -38.99
N PHE A 180 13.74 24.45 -38.99
CA PHE A 180 13.94 25.85 -39.29
C PHE A 180 14.01 26.04 -40.82
#